data_d8852336aced13f5a56aa88d7acde4f4
#
_entry.id   d8852336aced13f5a56aa88d7acde4f4
#
_cell.length_a   1.000
_cell.length_b   1.000
_cell.length_c   1.000
_cell.angle_alpha   90.00
_cell.angle_beta   90.00
_cell.angle_gamma   90.00
#
_symmetry.space_group_name_H-M   'P 1'
#
loop_
_entity.id
_entity.type
_entity.pdbx_description
1 polymer ?
#
loop_
_entity_poly.entity_id
_entity_poly.type
_entity_poly.pdbx_seq_one_letter_code
_entity_poly.pdbx_strand_id
1 'polypeptide(L)'
;MPAATADHPGTDEAKPLTEVANRLMDRLPGYRVEIIDGMLTVAPLRDGPHADALTTVMLPLLSAGLSDGDTEVEVLQGIGLRLPSGPEDYAIPDLSIVDADFDDHLTENNCYDPACFRLVLEVTSESHRTDLRHKVTAYAQAKVPVYVIVDRKHGRVHVLTDPLPAGYDRHEVYAPGQQAPLPASIGAEVSLDVDEIVRAGSPKR
;
A
#
# COMPACT_ATOMS: atom_id res chain seq x y z
N MET A 1 24.73 -59.86 -7.71
CA MET A 1 24.42 -58.78 -6.76
C MET A 1 23.87 -57.62 -7.56
N PRO A 2 22.56 -57.37 -7.59
CA PRO A 2 22.03 -56.18 -8.24
C PRO A 2 22.23 -54.97 -7.31
N ALA A 3 22.65 -53.87 -7.91
CA ALA A 3 22.82 -52.58 -7.25
C ALA A 3 21.44 -52.03 -6.88
N ALA A 4 21.28 -51.61 -5.62
CA ALA A 4 20.12 -50.91 -5.16
C ALA A 4 20.13 -49.46 -5.76
N THR A 5 19.14 -49.14 -6.56
CA THR A 5 18.80 -47.78 -6.96
C THR A 5 18.28 -47.05 -5.72
N ALA A 6 19.04 -46.05 -5.29
CA ALA A 6 18.53 -45.12 -4.28
C ALA A 6 17.41 -44.30 -4.92
N ASP A 7 16.20 -44.43 -4.38
CA ASP A 7 15.11 -43.50 -4.63
C ASP A 7 15.56 -42.09 -4.20
N HIS A 8 15.60 -41.18 -5.14
CA HIS A 8 15.69 -39.76 -4.84
C HIS A 8 14.37 -39.35 -4.17
N PRO A 9 14.43 -38.68 -3.00
CA PRO A 9 13.22 -38.07 -2.42
C PRO A 9 12.67 -37.07 -3.44
N GLY A 10 11.36 -37.20 -3.68
CA GLY A 10 10.64 -36.40 -4.65
C GLY A 10 10.95 -34.93 -4.50
N THR A 11 11.03 -34.25 -5.62
CA THR A 11 11.03 -32.77 -5.73
C THR A 11 9.86 -32.26 -4.90
N ASP A 12 10.18 -31.65 -3.74
CA ASP A 12 9.21 -30.88 -2.96
C ASP A 12 8.78 -29.74 -3.90
N GLU A 13 7.61 -29.85 -4.52
CA GLU A 13 7.06 -28.78 -5.35
C GLU A 13 6.96 -27.55 -4.44
N ALA A 14 7.69 -26.50 -4.80
CA ALA A 14 7.70 -25.24 -4.06
C ALA A 14 6.25 -24.75 -3.94
N LYS A 15 5.76 -24.66 -2.69
CA LYS A 15 4.38 -24.22 -2.42
C LYS A 15 4.19 -22.80 -2.93
N PRO A 16 3.00 -22.47 -3.47
CA PRO A 16 2.66 -21.12 -3.85
C PRO A 16 2.92 -20.14 -2.70
N LEU A 17 3.48 -18.98 -2.99
CA LEU A 17 3.77 -17.95 -1.97
C LEU A 17 2.50 -17.48 -1.27
N THR A 18 1.37 -17.44 -1.98
CA THR A 18 0.05 -17.12 -1.40
C THR A 18 -0.36 -18.15 -0.33
N GLU A 19 -0.06 -19.44 -0.50
CA GLU A 19 -0.31 -20.46 0.54
C GLU A 19 0.55 -20.20 1.78
N VAL A 20 1.80 -19.81 1.59
CA VAL A 20 2.72 -19.47 2.69
C VAL A 20 2.24 -18.18 3.39
N ALA A 21 1.84 -17.15 2.63
CA ALA A 21 1.33 -15.91 3.15
C ALA A 21 0.06 -16.12 4.00
N ASN A 22 -0.90 -16.89 3.50
CA ASN A 22 -2.14 -17.22 4.22
C ASN A 22 -1.84 -17.95 5.55
N ARG A 23 -0.93 -18.92 5.55
CA ARG A 23 -0.51 -19.59 6.80
C ARG A 23 0.16 -18.65 7.80
N LEU A 24 0.92 -17.66 7.32
CA LEU A 24 1.53 -16.66 8.20
C LEU A 24 0.47 -15.76 8.80
N MET A 25 -0.51 -15.30 8.02
CA MET A 25 -1.63 -14.50 8.53
C MET A 25 -2.43 -15.27 9.60
N ASP A 26 -2.69 -16.56 9.40
CA ASP A 26 -3.36 -17.40 10.38
C ASP A 26 -2.58 -17.55 11.69
N ARG A 27 -1.25 -17.61 11.62
CA ARG A 27 -0.36 -17.81 12.78
C ARG A 27 0.07 -16.53 13.48
N LEU A 28 0.02 -15.40 12.77
CA LEU A 28 0.47 -14.10 13.22
C LEU A 28 -0.68 -13.09 13.11
N PRO A 29 -1.77 -13.25 13.89
CA PRO A 29 -2.92 -12.36 13.82
C PRO A 29 -2.48 -10.90 14.11
N GLY A 30 -2.91 -9.98 13.23
CA GLY A 30 -2.55 -8.58 13.29
C GLY A 30 -1.26 -8.20 12.54
N TYR A 31 -0.51 -9.18 12.01
CA TYR A 31 0.57 -8.87 11.06
C TYR A 31 0.00 -8.75 9.65
N ARG A 32 0.59 -7.84 8.88
CA ARG A 32 0.31 -7.69 7.45
C ARG A 32 1.34 -8.49 6.66
N VAL A 33 0.88 -9.31 5.73
CA VAL A 33 1.73 -10.09 4.84
C VAL A 33 1.47 -9.63 3.41
N GLU A 34 2.53 -9.33 2.67
CA GLU A 34 2.49 -8.88 1.27
C GLU A 34 3.46 -9.71 0.44
N ILE A 35 3.22 -9.84 -0.86
CA ILE A 35 4.12 -10.45 -1.82
C ILE A 35 4.41 -9.42 -2.90
N ILE A 36 5.67 -8.97 -3.00
CA ILE A 36 6.11 -7.94 -3.95
C ILE A 36 7.37 -8.45 -4.65
N ASP A 37 7.39 -8.46 -5.97
CA ASP A 37 8.47 -9.01 -6.78
C ASP A 37 8.86 -10.45 -6.37
N GLY A 38 7.85 -11.30 -6.06
CA GLY A 38 8.06 -12.66 -5.60
C GLY A 38 8.69 -12.76 -4.21
N MET A 39 8.77 -11.67 -3.45
CA MET A 39 9.28 -11.65 -2.07
C MET A 39 8.16 -11.47 -1.07
N LEU A 40 8.14 -12.33 -0.06
CA LEU A 40 7.17 -12.27 1.03
C LEU A 40 7.69 -11.31 2.12
N THR A 41 6.88 -10.30 2.43
CA THR A 41 7.15 -9.30 3.47
C THR A 41 6.13 -9.43 4.60
N VAL A 42 6.60 -9.41 5.85
CA VAL A 42 5.75 -9.46 7.04
C VAL A 42 5.95 -8.19 7.84
N ALA A 43 4.91 -7.39 7.99
CA ALA A 43 4.92 -6.15 8.76
C ALA A 43 4.18 -6.31 10.09
N PRO A 44 4.74 -5.82 11.22
CA PRO A 44 4.08 -5.89 12.52
C PRO A 44 2.86 -4.96 12.60
N LEU A 45 2.14 -5.07 13.71
CA LEU A 45 1.05 -4.15 14.07
C LEU A 45 1.53 -2.69 14.02
N ARG A 46 0.64 -1.81 13.60
CA ARG A 46 0.87 -0.37 13.56
C ARG A 46 0.86 0.22 14.96
N ASP A 47 1.76 1.18 15.22
CA ASP A 47 1.78 1.92 16.47
C ASP A 47 0.69 3.02 16.51
N GLY A 48 0.42 3.57 17.71
CA GLY A 48 -0.56 4.64 17.89
C GLY A 48 -0.30 5.87 17.01
N PRO A 49 0.95 6.40 16.94
CA PRO A 49 1.29 7.51 16.04
C PRO A 49 1.05 7.21 14.56
N HIS A 50 1.25 5.97 14.10
CA HIS A 50 0.88 5.58 12.73
C HIS A 50 -0.62 5.72 12.50
N ALA A 51 -1.44 5.20 13.41
CA ALA A 51 -2.89 5.28 13.32
C ALA A 51 -3.40 6.73 13.41
N ASP A 52 -2.78 7.56 14.26
CA ASP A 52 -3.12 8.97 14.40
C ASP A 52 -2.80 9.76 13.12
N ALA A 53 -1.63 9.55 12.51
CA ALA A 53 -1.27 10.13 11.22
C ALA A 53 -2.24 9.71 10.11
N LEU A 54 -2.60 8.42 10.04
CA LEU A 54 -3.54 7.90 9.05
C LEU A 54 -4.92 8.54 9.21
N THR A 55 -5.42 8.67 10.44
CA THR A 55 -6.67 9.35 10.75
C THR A 55 -6.62 10.83 10.32
N THR A 56 -5.51 11.51 10.61
CA THR A 56 -5.31 12.93 10.23
C THR A 56 -5.35 13.12 8.71
N VAL A 57 -4.80 12.18 7.94
CA VAL A 57 -4.88 12.20 6.47
C VAL A 57 -6.31 11.93 5.99
N MET A 58 -7.05 11.02 6.63
CA MET A 58 -8.40 10.66 6.21
C MET A 58 -9.40 11.80 6.36
N LEU A 59 -9.27 12.60 7.42
CA LEU A 59 -10.25 13.66 7.73
C LEU A 59 -10.48 14.64 6.56
N PRO A 60 -9.46 15.25 5.93
CA PRO A 60 -9.68 16.13 4.78
C PRO A 60 -10.24 15.41 3.55
N LEU A 61 -9.92 14.12 3.33
CA LEU A 61 -10.49 13.33 2.25
C LEU A 61 -12.00 13.14 2.43
N LEU A 62 -12.43 12.72 3.63
CA LEU A 62 -13.85 12.56 3.96
C LEU A 62 -14.59 13.90 3.96
N SER A 63 -13.95 14.97 4.46
CA SER A 63 -14.52 16.32 4.44
C SER A 63 -14.72 16.88 3.03
N ALA A 64 -13.95 16.40 2.06
CA ALA A 64 -14.10 16.73 0.65
C ALA A 64 -15.18 15.89 -0.05
N GLY A 65 -15.86 15.00 0.68
CA GLY A 65 -16.96 14.18 0.18
C GLY A 65 -16.52 12.90 -0.57
N LEU A 66 -15.27 12.46 -0.43
CA LEU A 66 -14.74 11.30 -1.20
C LEU A 66 -15.31 9.92 -0.77
N SER A 67 -16.21 9.86 0.20
CA SER A 67 -16.94 8.65 0.63
C SER A 67 -18.41 8.94 0.92
N ASP A 68 -18.94 10.01 0.37
CA ASP A 68 -20.36 10.28 0.40
C ASP A 68 -21.05 9.38 -0.64
N GLY A 69 -22.08 8.64 -0.26
CA GLY A 69 -22.68 7.56 -1.06
C GLY A 69 -23.16 7.89 -2.49
N ASP A 70 -23.04 9.14 -2.91
CA ASP A 70 -23.33 9.61 -4.27
C ASP A 70 -22.04 9.96 -5.07
N THR A 71 -20.84 9.68 -4.52
CA THR A 71 -19.57 9.95 -5.19
C THR A 71 -19.10 8.78 -6.05
N GLU A 72 -18.26 9.09 -7.04
CA GLU A 72 -17.65 8.07 -7.93
C GLU A 72 -16.48 7.33 -7.28
N VAL A 73 -16.18 7.58 -6.01
CA VAL A 73 -15.02 7.04 -5.30
C VAL A 73 -15.32 6.69 -3.86
N GLU A 74 -14.51 5.79 -3.31
CA GLU A 74 -14.50 5.38 -1.91
C GLU A 74 -13.11 5.51 -1.29
N VAL A 75 -13.07 5.84 0.01
CA VAL A 75 -11.83 5.89 0.81
C VAL A 75 -11.77 4.66 1.70
N LEU A 76 -10.85 3.75 1.42
CA LEU A 76 -10.75 2.45 2.09
C LEU A 76 -9.38 2.26 2.74
N GLN A 77 -9.33 1.47 3.82
CA GLN A 77 -8.09 1.12 4.52
C GLN A 77 -7.80 -0.37 4.38
N GLY A 78 -6.52 -0.70 4.15
CA GLY A 78 -6.01 -2.06 4.27
C GLY A 78 -6.61 -3.07 3.28
N ILE A 79 -7.06 -2.62 2.11
CA ILE A 79 -7.51 -3.50 1.03
C ILE A 79 -6.33 -3.99 0.20
N GLY A 80 -6.43 -5.24 -0.31
CA GLY A 80 -5.41 -5.82 -1.15
C GLY A 80 -5.42 -5.25 -2.57
N LEU A 81 -4.26 -4.85 -3.07
CA LEU A 81 -4.04 -4.41 -4.44
C LEU A 81 -3.21 -5.47 -5.18
N ARG A 82 -3.73 -6.01 -6.28
CA ARG A 82 -3.04 -6.96 -7.13
C ARG A 82 -1.89 -6.27 -7.86
N LEU A 83 -0.69 -6.88 -7.86
CA LEU A 83 0.47 -6.32 -8.53
C LEU A 83 0.76 -7.08 -9.83
N PRO A 84 1.22 -6.39 -10.89
CA PRO A 84 1.53 -7.01 -12.17
C PRO A 84 2.90 -7.69 -12.21
N SER A 85 3.72 -7.57 -11.17
CA SER A 85 5.08 -8.11 -11.10
C SER A 85 5.12 -9.64 -11.06
N GLY A 86 4.08 -10.28 -10.55
CA GLY A 86 3.98 -11.74 -10.51
C GLY A 86 2.55 -12.25 -10.37
N PRO A 87 2.34 -13.57 -10.65
CA PRO A 87 0.99 -14.13 -10.58
C PRO A 87 0.42 -14.21 -9.18
N GLU A 88 1.24 -14.08 -8.14
CA GLU A 88 0.85 -14.12 -6.74
C GLU A 88 1.10 -12.79 -6.00
N ASP A 89 1.65 -11.79 -6.71
CA ASP A 89 2.08 -10.53 -6.09
C ASP A 89 0.90 -9.64 -5.73
N TYR A 90 0.93 -9.11 -4.52
CA TYR A 90 -0.02 -8.13 -4.01
C TYR A 90 0.59 -7.26 -2.92
N ALA A 91 0.05 -6.06 -2.76
CA ALA A 91 0.35 -5.15 -1.66
C ALA A 91 -0.93 -4.78 -0.91
N ILE A 92 -0.77 -4.31 0.33
CA ILE A 92 -1.88 -3.84 1.16
C ILE A 92 -1.54 -2.41 1.61
N PRO A 93 -1.93 -1.38 0.85
CA PRO A 93 -1.73 0.02 1.26
C PRO A 93 -2.42 0.34 2.59
N ASP A 94 -1.88 1.30 3.34
CA ASP A 94 -2.54 1.74 4.58
C ASP A 94 -3.88 2.43 4.29
N LEU A 95 -3.97 3.18 3.18
CA LEU A 95 -5.19 3.81 2.69
C LEU A 95 -5.20 3.80 1.16
N SER A 96 -6.38 3.68 0.58
CA SER A 96 -6.63 3.75 -0.86
C SER A 96 -7.84 4.63 -1.15
N ILE A 97 -7.81 5.34 -2.28
CA ILE A 97 -9.00 5.90 -2.91
C ILE A 97 -9.25 5.06 -4.15
N VAL A 98 -10.42 4.47 -4.24
CA VAL A 98 -10.82 3.58 -5.32
C VAL A 98 -12.10 4.07 -5.99
N ASP A 99 -12.38 3.57 -7.20
CA ASP A 99 -13.66 3.80 -7.85
C ASP A 99 -14.81 3.18 -7.03
N ALA A 100 -15.99 3.77 -7.04
CA ALA A 100 -17.13 3.33 -6.22
C ALA A 100 -17.63 1.92 -6.59
N ASP A 101 -17.35 1.46 -7.82
CA ASP A 101 -17.64 0.12 -8.30
C ASP A 101 -16.51 -0.91 -8.03
N PHE A 102 -15.62 -0.61 -7.07
CA PHE A 102 -14.45 -1.44 -6.75
C PHE A 102 -14.79 -2.91 -6.47
N ASP A 103 -15.99 -3.22 -5.97
CA ASP A 103 -16.42 -4.59 -5.71
C ASP A 103 -16.49 -5.44 -6.98
N ASP A 104 -16.77 -4.83 -8.15
CA ASP A 104 -16.75 -5.48 -9.44
C ASP A 104 -15.32 -5.84 -9.91
N HIS A 105 -14.31 -5.25 -9.27
CA HIS A 105 -12.89 -5.46 -9.53
C HIS A 105 -12.22 -6.46 -8.57
N LEU A 106 -12.99 -7.19 -7.77
CA LEU A 106 -12.47 -8.20 -6.86
C LEU A 106 -11.80 -9.34 -7.64
N THR A 107 -10.58 -9.67 -7.24
CA THR A 107 -9.78 -10.77 -7.78
C THR A 107 -9.55 -11.86 -6.73
N GLU A 108 -8.61 -12.77 -6.97
CA GLU A 108 -8.24 -13.81 -6.02
C GLU A 108 -7.59 -13.22 -4.75
N ASN A 109 -7.66 -13.95 -3.64
CA ASN A 109 -7.06 -13.63 -2.34
C ASN A 109 -7.51 -12.28 -1.73
N ASN A 110 -8.76 -11.88 -1.93
CA ASN A 110 -9.30 -10.60 -1.48
C ASN A 110 -8.49 -9.38 -1.95
N CYS A 111 -7.90 -9.48 -3.13
CA CYS A 111 -7.24 -8.37 -3.80
C CYS A 111 -8.14 -7.81 -4.90
N TYR A 112 -7.90 -6.56 -5.25
CA TYR A 112 -8.62 -5.85 -6.29
C TYR A 112 -7.70 -5.53 -7.47
N ASP A 113 -8.28 -5.45 -8.66
CA ASP A 113 -7.56 -5.01 -9.86
C ASP A 113 -7.04 -3.58 -9.66
N PRO A 114 -5.75 -3.30 -9.97
CA PRO A 114 -5.19 -1.97 -9.82
C PRO A 114 -5.91 -0.89 -10.62
N ALA A 115 -6.67 -1.24 -11.65
CA ALA A 115 -7.39 -0.30 -12.49
C ALA A 115 -8.43 0.54 -11.73
N CYS A 116 -9.01 0.01 -10.62
CA CYS A 116 -9.95 0.77 -9.79
C CYS A 116 -9.28 1.69 -8.75
N PHE A 117 -7.94 1.68 -8.62
CA PHE A 117 -7.25 2.53 -7.66
C PHE A 117 -6.89 3.90 -8.26
N ARG A 118 -7.35 4.98 -7.64
CA ARG A 118 -6.97 6.37 -7.98
C ARG A 118 -5.80 6.88 -7.16
N LEU A 119 -5.69 6.41 -5.90
CA LEU A 119 -4.60 6.76 -5.00
C LEU A 119 -4.31 5.60 -4.04
N VAL A 120 -3.03 5.42 -3.73
CA VAL A 120 -2.59 4.63 -2.56
C VAL A 120 -1.74 5.50 -1.63
N LEU A 121 -1.82 5.22 -0.32
CA LEU A 121 -1.04 5.92 0.68
C LEU A 121 -0.42 4.94 1.68
N GLU A 122 0.82 5.23 2.05
CA GLU A 122 1.57 4.51 3.08
C GLU A 122 2.08 5.48 4.15
N VAL A 123 1.85 5.14 5.41
CA VAL A 123 2.48 5.82 6.55
C VAL A 123 3.68 5.00 6.97
N THR A 124 4.89 5.55 6.85
CA THR A 124 6.11 4.79 7.12
C THR A 124 6.38 4.66 8.62
N SER A 125 6.94 3.52 9.03
CA SER A 125 7.61 3.36 10.29
C SER A 125 9.13 3.55 10.13
N GLU A 126 9.86 3.75 11.24
CA GLU A 126 11.30 4.06 11.20
C GLU A 126 12.18 2.99 10.52
N SER A 127 11.68 1.76 10.32
CA SER A 127 12.45 0.58 9.89
C SER A 127 12.36 0.21 8.40
N HIS A 128 11.53 0.87 7.57
CA HIS A 128 11.13 0.34 6.26
C HIS A 128 11.63 1.09 5.01
N ARG A 129 12.90 1.52 4.96
CA ARG A 129 13.46 2.20 3.77
C ARG A 129 13.53 1.33 2.51
N THR A 130 13.79 0.05 2.67
CA THR A 130 13.91 -0.87 1.52
C THR A 130 12.56 -1.17 0.92
N ASP A 131 11.55 -1.35 1.77
CA ASP A 131 10.17 -1.63 1.41
C ASP A 131 9.56 -0.50 0.55
N LEU A 132 9.80 0.76 0.91
CA LEU A 132 9.30 1.91 0.14
C LEU A 132 9.81 1.98 -1.30
N ARG A 133 11.07 1.60 -1.57
CA ARG A 133 11.60 1.62 -2.94
C ARG A 133 10.94 0.57 -3.81
N HIS A 134 10.73 -0.63 -3.27
CA HIS A 134 10.00 -1.69 -3.96
C HIS A 134 8.55 -1.29 -4.22
N LYS A 135 7.88 -0.68 -3.23
CA LYS A 135 6.50 -0.21 -3.38
C LYS A 135 6.35 0.92 -4.40
N VAL A 136 7.32 1.86 -4.48
CA VAL A 136 7.32 2.91 -5.53
C VAL A 136 7.27 2.28 -6.92
N THR A 137 8.14 1.31 -7.18
CA THR A 137 8.17 0.62 -8.48
C THR A 137 6.92 -0.22 -8.70
N ALA A 138 6.48 -0.98 -7.68
CA ALA A 138 5.33 -1.88 -7.77
C ALA A 138 4.03 -1.12 -8.07
N TYR A 139 3.76 -0.02 -7.35
CA TYR A 139 2.56 0.80 -7.58
C TYR A 139 2.60 1.55 -8.92
N ALA A 140 3.79 1.99 -9.34
CA ALA A 140 3.95 2.60 -10.67
C ALA A 140 3.73 1.60 -11.81
N GLN A 141 4.23 0.36 -11.69
CA GLN A 141 3.96 -0.72 -12.64
C GLN A 141 2.48 -1.12 -12.67
N ALA A 142 1.82 -1.10 -11.51
CA ALA A 142 0.38 -1.28 -11.38
C ALA A 142 -0.42 -0.09 -11.94
N LYS A 143 0.26 0.99 -12.40
CA LYS A 143 -0.34 2.22 -12.94
C LYS A 143 -1.24 2.95 -11.97
N VAL A 144 -1.01 2.82 -10.67
CA VAL A 144 -1.72 3.62 -9.66
C VAL A 144 -1.38 5.10 -9.89
N PRO A 145 -2.36 5.97 -10.18
CA PRO A 145 -2.08 7.35 -10.64
C PRO A 145 -1.36 8.19 -9.60
N VAL A 146 -1.69 8.01 -8.32
CA VAL A 146 -1.14 8.82 -7.21
C VAL A 146 -0.65 7.92 -6.08
N TYR A 147 0.60 8.11 -5.69
CA TYR A 147 1.16 7.47 -4.51
C TYR A 147 1.62 8.51 -3.49
N VAL A 148 1.06 8.46 -2.29
CA VAL A 148 1.39 9.35 -1.17
C VAL A 148 2.17 8.59 -0.11
N ILE A 149 3.28 9.19 0.36
CA ILE A 149 4.09 8.64 1.44
C ILE A 149 4.16 9.65 2.58
N VAL A 150 3.67 9.26 3.75
CA VAL A 150 3.90 9.98 5.00
C VAL A 150 5.19 9.46 5.61
N ASP A 151 6.31 10.16 5.38
CA ASP A 151 7.62 9.81 5.93
C ASP A 151 7.75 10.36 7.36
N ARG A 152 7.35 9.56 8.34
CA ARG A 152 7.39 9.91 9.77
C ARG A 152 8.82 10.15 10.26
N LYS A 153 9.79 9.44 9.71
CA LYS A 153 11.20 9.54 10.13
C LYS A 153 11.81 10.90 9.81
N HIS A 154 11.50 11.44 8.62
CA HIS A 154 12.04 12.72 8.16
C HIS A 154 11.04 13.86 8.30
N GLY A 155 9.82 13.57 8.80
CA GLY A 155 8.76 14.56 8.99
C GLY A 155 8.34 15.20 7.67
N ARG A 156 8.00 14.41 6.66
CA ARG A 156 7.65 14.88 5.31
C ARG A 156 6.51 14.08 4.71
N VAL A 157 5.81 14.72 3.79
CA VAL A 157 4.83 14.06 2.91
C VAL A 157 5.37 14.12 1.49
N HIS A 158 5.36 12.97 0.80
CA HIS A 158 5.73 12.85 -0.59
C HIS A 158 4.48 12.58 -1.41
N VAL A 159 4.34 13.25 -2.55
CA VAL A 159 3.28 13.02 -3.54
C VAL A 159 3.96 12.64 -4.84
N LEU A 160 3.68 11.42 -5.32
CA LEU A 160 4.23 10.87 -6.54
C LEU A 160 3.08 10.71 -7.55
N THR A 161 3.28 11.20 -8.77
CA THR A 161 2.28 11.15 -9.85
C THR A 161 2.93 10.79 -11.18
N ASP A 162 2.10 10.50 -12.17
CA ASP A 162 2.51 10.12 -13.52
C ASP A 162 3.36 8.83 -13.52
N PRO A 163 2.72 7.65 -13.28
CA PRO A 163 3.41 6.37 -13.16
C PRO A 163 4.09 5.95 -14.47
N LEU A 164 5.37 5.55 -14.36
CA LEU A 164 6.21 4.98 -15.39
C LEU A 164 6.68 3.59 -14.99
N PRO A 165 7.19 2.74 -15.91
CA PRO A 165 7.61 1.38 -15.57
C PRO A 165 8.66 1.26 -14.47
N ALA A 166 9.49 2.30 -14.26
CA ALA A 166 10.55 2.30 -13.25
C ALA A 166 10.23 3.12 -11.98
N GLY A 167 9.04 3.73 -11.91
CA GLY A 167 8.63 4.60 -10.81
C GLY A 167 7.66 5.68 -11.27
N TYR A 168 7.70 6.85 -10.66
CA TYR A 168 6.84 7.99 -10.99
C TYR A 168 7.66 9.12 -11.61
N ASP A 169 7.13 9.80 -12.64
CA ASP A 169 7.79 10.92 -13.30
C ASP A 169 7.89 12.15 -12.41
N ARG A 170 6.84 12.42 -11.66
CA ARG A 170 6.81 13.53 -10.70
C ARG A 170 6.91 13.02 -9.28
N HIS A 171 7.77 13.70 -8.51
CA HIS A 171 7.96 13.43 -7.09
C HIS A 171 8.11 14.74 -6.34
N GLU A 172 7.06 15.18 -5.68
CA GLU A 172 7.02 16.37 -4.86
C GLU A 172 7.16 16.02 -3.39
N VAL A 173 7.87 16.86 -2.63
CA VAL A 173 8.17 16.63 -1.21
C VAL A 173 7.80 17.87 -0.41
N TYR A 174 6.94 17.68 0.58
CA TYR A 174 6.41 18.75 1.42
C TYR A 174 6.90 18.61 2.86
N ALA A 175 7.33 19.72 3.46
CA ALA A 175 7.81 19.83 4.83
C ALA A 175 6.74 20.45 5.75
N PRO A 176 6.88 20.34 7.09
CA PRO A 176 6.01 21.06 8.04
C PRO A 176 5.85 22.54 7.70
N GLY A 177 4.65 23.06 7.86
CA GLY A 177 4.26 24.42 7.46
C GLY A 177 3.87 24.56 5.98
N GLN A 178 3.91 23.47 5.21
CA GLN A 178 3.44 23.44 3.83
C GLN A 178 2.14 22.64 3.72
N GLN A 179 1.38 22.93 2.67
CA GLN A 179 0.23 22.15 2.24
C GLN A 179 0.67 21.24 1.09
N ALA A 180 0.30 19.97 1.13
CA ALA A 180 0.55 19.01 0.05
C ALA A 180 -0.75 18.81 -0.76
N PRO A 181 -0.89 19.49 -1.92
CA PRO A 181 -2.07 19.34 -2.76
C PRO A 181 -2.07 17.95 -3.42
N LEU A 182 -3.24 17.32 -3.44
CA LEU A 182 -3.47 16.09 -4.17
C LEU A 182 -4.10 16.41 -5.54
N PRO A 183 -3.79 15.65 -6.59
CA PRO A 183 -4.42 15.84 -7.91
C PRO A 183 -5.94 15.68 -7.84
N ALA A 184 -6.68 16.55 -8.52
CA ALA A 184 -8.16 16.47 -8.58
C ALA A 184 -8.66 15.14 -9.20
N SER A 185 -7.81 14.41 -9.89
CA SER A 185 -8.11 13.07 -10.44
C SER A 185 -8.48 12.02 -9.38
N ILE A 186 -8.20 12.28 -8.10
CA ILE A 186 -8.65 11.41 -7.01
C ILE A 186 -10.17 11.52 -6.74
N GLY A 187 -10.85 12.49 -7.33
CA GLY A 187 -12.30 12.72 -7.20
C GLY A 187 -12.67 14.06 -6.56
N ALA A 188 -11.73 14.75 -5.91
CA ALA A 188 -11.92 16.09 -5.33
C ALA A 188 -10.61 16.86 -5.23
N GLU A 189 -10.71 18.17 -5.02
CA GLU A 189 -9.56 19.01 -4.64
C GLU A 189 -9.30 18.87 -3.13
N VAL A 190 -8.17 18.28 -2.77
CA VAL A 190 -7.77 18.08 -1.38
C VAL A 190 -6.34 18.57 -1.19
N SER A 191 -6.08 19.19 -0.05
CA SER A 191 -4.74 19.56 0.36
C SER A 191 -4.47 19.05 1.79
N LEU A 192 -3.34 18.39 1.98
CA LEU A 192 -2.95 17.79 3.25
C LEU A 192 -2.09 18.76 4.05
N ASP A 193 -2.44 19.02 5.30
CA ASP A 193 -1.62 19.80 6.21
C ASP A 193 -0.47 18.96 6.75
N VAL A 194 0.74 19.23 6.24
CA VAL A 194 1.93 18.43 6.58
C VAL A 194 2.31 18.57 8.06
N ASP A 195 2.07 19.74 8.66
CA ASP A 195 2.41 19.98 10.07
C ASP A 195 1.52 19.16 11.00
N GLU A 196 0.22 19.10 10.70
CA GLU A 196 -0.73 18.28 11.47
C GLU A 196 -0.41 16.78 11.34
N ILE A 197 -0.15 16.29 10.13
CA ILE A 197 0.16 14.88 9.85
C ILE A 197 1.45 14.45 10.55
N VAL A 198 2.52 15.27 10.45
CA VAL A 198 3.81 14.96 11.08
C VAL A 198 3.69 14.99 12.61
N ARG A 199 2.92 15.93 13.16
CA ARG A 199 2.65 16.00 14.61
C ARG A 199 1.89 14.76 15.10
N ALA A 200 0.84 14.34 14.38
CA ALA A 200 0.07 13.13 14.69
C ALA A 200 0.94 11.86 14.59
N GLY A 201 1.82 11.80 13.58
CA GLY A 201 2.74 10.68 13.34
C GLY A 201 3.93 10.61 14.31
N SER A 202 4.07 11.56 15.24
CA SER A 202 5.16 11.58 16.20
C SER A 202 4.75 10.96 17.54
N PRO A 203 5.65 10.25 18.25
CA PRO A 203 5.36 9.75 19.60
C PRO A 203 4.99 10.91 20.54
N LYS A 204 3.85 10.80 21.22
CA LYS A 204 3.44 11.74 22.27
C LYS A 204 4.36 11.50 23.48
N ARG A 205 5.12 12.52 23.86
CA ARG A 205 5.97 12.51 25.07
C ARG A 205 5.14 12.65 26.34
#